data_51de7fef4fdd191ece92d764eb4ce294
#
_entry.id   51de7fef4fdd191ece92d764eb4ce294
#
_cell.length_a   1.000
_cell.length_b   1.000
_cell.length_c   1.000
_cell.angle_alpha   90.00
_cell.angle_beta   90.00
_cell.angle_gamma   90.00
#
_symmetry.space_group_name_H-M   'P 1'
#
loop_
_entity.id
_entity.type
_entity.pdbx_description
1 polymer ?
#
loop_
_entity_poly.entity_id
_entity_poly.type
_entity_poly.pdbx_seq_one_letter_code
_entity_poly.pdbx_strand_id
1 'polypeptide(L)'
;MDIEELIAELPTSREIWDAPGFDRVLFHADPSDMAVTAMEYEGEWAAVPSYRGGEQALGTIYRATPYIGIVETGDLRFAALADAPFALPAGNPVGGEKLEGQVQPAVVALRYEVGEPEEFSLNSPATERFYRNLKPSMLNPQVEVAGTIGGITKHSNKLGMGEFWVCDLDGLPLIVNEKLEVGQGIRAHGIALCATEFWEE
;
A
#
# COMPACT_ATOMS: atom_id res chain seq x y z
N MET A 1 -7.56 22.92 -1.43
CA MET A 1 -6.79 22.53 -2.62
C MET A 1 -7.41 21.22 -3.09
N ASP A 2 -7.92 21.23 -4.29
CA ASP A 2 -8.51 20.05 -4.90
C ASP A 2 -7.39 19.02 -5.17
N ILE A 3 -7.66 17.72 -5.03
CA ILE A 3 -6.66 16.67 -5.23
C ILE A 3 -6.18 16.67 -6.69
N GLU A 4 -7.05 16.99 -7.61
CA GLU A 4 -6.77 17.11 -9.03
C GLU A 4 -5.79 18.26 -9.31
N GLU A 5 -6.01 19.42 -8.69
CA GLU A 5 -5.09 20.57 -8.80
C GLU A 5 -3.72 20.22 -8.21
N LEU A 6 -3.69 19.56 -7.05
CA LEU A 6 -2.43 19.13 -6.42
C LEU A 6 -1.60 18.25 -7.34
N ILE A 7 -2.22 17.25 -7.97
CA ILE A 7 -1.50 16.28 -8.79
C ILE A 7 -1.12 16.88 -10.14
N ALA A 8 -1.96 17.74 -10.73
CA ALA A 8 -1.65 18.44 -11.97
C ALA A 8 -0.44 19.39 -11.84
N GLU A 9 -0.19 19.93 -10.64
CA GLU A 9 0.98 20.77 -10.36
C GLU A 9 2.28 19.99 -10.14
N LEU A 10 2.22 18.64 -9.97
CA LEU A 10 3.41 17.84 -9.74
C LEU A 10 4.16 17.60 -11.07
N PRO A 11 5.45 17.96 -11.16
CA PRO A 11 6.17 18.03 -12.44
C PRO A 11 6.42 16.67 -13.10
N THR A 12 6.21 15.57 -12.41
CA THR A 12 6.40 14.19 -12.91
C THR A 12 5.09 13.42 -13.03
N SER A 13 3.94 14.10 -12.90
CA SER A 13 2.64 13.46 -13.06
C SER A 13 2.42 13.02 -14.51
N ARG A 14 1.90 11.83 -14.68
CA ARG A 14 1.48 11.30 -15.98
C ARG A 14 0.05 10.82 -15.93
N GLU A 15 -0.70 11.03 -16.99
CA GLU A 15 -2.03 10.48 -17.17
C GLU A 15 -1.96 9.06 -17.71
N ILE A 16 -2.77 8.16 -17.16
CA ILE A 16 -2.89 6.77 -17.58
C ILE A 16 -4.19 6.64 -18.38
N TRP A 17 -4.05 6.31 -19.66
CA TRP A 17 -5.17 6.28 -20.60
C TRP A 17 -5.92 4.95 -20.64
N ASP A 18 -5.27 3.85 -20.25
CA ASP A 18 -5.91 2.52 -20.22
C ASP A 18 -6.13 2.09 -18.77
N ALA A 19 -7.20 2.62 -18.19
CA ALA A 19 -7.59 2.36 -16.80
C ALA A 19 -9.05 1.89 -16.71
N PRO A 20 -9.35 0.63 -17.07
CA PRO A 20 -10.73 0.14 -17.12
C PRO A 20 -11.49 0.35 -15.80
N GLY A 21 -12.68 0.97 -15.91
CA GLY A 21 -13.56 1.25 -14.78
C GLY A 21 -13.21 2.50 -13.97
N PHE A 22 -12.31 3.34 -14.49
CA PHE A 22 -12.03 4.68 -13.97
C PHE A 22 -12.16 5.71 -15.09
N ASP A 23 -12.69 6.89 -14.76
CA ASP A 23 -12.89 7.98 -15.74
C ASP A 23 -11.56 8.63 -16.09
N ARG A 24 -10.68 8.77 -15.09
CA ARG A 24 -9.33 9.34 -15.24
C ARG A 24 -8.38 8.81 -14.18
N VAL A 25 -7.12 8.63 -14.54
CA VAL A 25 -6.06 8.23 -13.61
C VAL A 25 -4.81 9.07 -13.84
N LEU A 26 -4.29 9.65 -12.75
CA LEU A 26 -3.04 10.41 -12.72
C LEU A 26 -2.05 9.72 -11.79
N PHE A 27 -0.83 9.53 -12.24
CA PHE A 27 0.25 8.91 -11.47
C PHE A 27 1.41 9.87 -11.29
N HIS A 28 1.91 9.96 -10.07
CA HIS A 28 3.10 10.72 -9.71
C HIS A 28 4.03 9.88 -8.84
N ALA A 29 5.29 9.75 -9.27
CA ALA A 29 6.36 9.13 -8.50
C ALA A 29 7.32 10.20 -7.99
N ASP A 30 7.65 10.14 -6.70
CA ASP A 30 8.62 11.02 -6.05
C ASP A 30 9.99 10.29 -5.88
N PRO A 31 11.13 10.99 -5.96
CA PRO A 31 12.45 10.39 -5.74
C PRO A 31 12.66 9.74 -4.36
N SER A 32 11.73 9.90 -3.44
CA SER A 32 11.72 9.23 -2.14
C SER A 32 11.14 7.82 -2.15
N ASP A 33 10.89 7.24 -3.33
CA ASP A 33 10.17 5.98 -3.54
C ASP A 33 8.68 6.01 -3.14
N MET A 34 8.17 7.15 -2.68
CA MET A 34 6.72 7.35 -2.53
C MET A 34 6.11 7.67 -3.89
N ALA A 35 4.92 7.16 -4.12
CA ALA A 35 4.11 7.51 -5.27
C ALA A 35 2.66 7.75 -4.85
N VAL A 36 1.92 8.46 -5.68
CA VAL A 36 0.48 8.68 -5.52
C VAL A 36 -0.20 8.41 -6.84
N THR A 37 -1.24 7.62 -6.80
CA THR A 37 -2.17 7.43 -7.92
C THR A 37 -3.49 8.11 -7.56
N ALA A 38 -3.87 9.16 -8.30
CA ALA A 38 -5.19 9.76 -8.18
C ALA A 38 -6.11 9.18 -9.25
N MET A 39 -7.30 8.78 -8.84
CA MET A 39 -8.27 8.10 -9.70
C MET A 39 -9.62 8.75 -9.55
N GLU A 40 -10.24 9.05 -10.68
CA GLU A 40 -11.63 9.48 -10.77
C GLU A 40 -12.50 8.25 -11.04
N TYR A 41 -13.49 8.05 -10.18
CA TYR A 41 -14.46 6.98 -10.29
C TYR A 41 -15.86 7.52 -9.97
N GLU A 42 -16.80 7.40 -10.92
CA GLU A 42 -18.16 7.93 -10.78
C GLU A 42 -18.22 9.43 -10.40
N GLY A 43 -17.25 10.22 -10.92
CA GLY A 43 -17.15 11.65 -10.67
C GLY A 43 -16.54 12.04 -9.32
N GLU A 44 -16.05 11.06 -8.55
CA GLU A 44 -15.33 11.32 -7.28
C GLU A 44 -13.85 10.97 -7.41
N TRP A 45 -12.98 11.84 -6.88
CA TRP A 45 -11.55 11.64 -6.86
C TRP A 45 -11.08 10.98 -5.57
N ALA A 46 -10.20 10.00 -5.71
CA ALA A 46 -9.47 9.41 -4.61
C ALA A 46 -7.97 9.37 -4.91
N ALA A 47 -7.15 9.57 -3.89
CA ALA A 47 -5.70 9.42 -3.99
C ALA A 47 -5.25 8.21 -3.19
N VAL A 48 -4.48 7.34 -3.84
CA VAL A 48 -3.92 6.14 -3.24
C VAL A 48 -2.40 6.30 -3.19
N PRO A 49 -1.80 6.37 -2.00
CA PRO A 49 -0.35 6.36 -1.87
C PRO A 49 0.19 4.95 -2.08
N SER A 50 1.43 4.85 -2.56
CA SER A 50 2.21 3.63 -2.60
C SER A 50 3.67 3.91 -2.25
N TYR A 51 4.39 2.87 -1.81
CA TYR A 51 5.83 2.91 -1.56
C TYR A 51 6.53 1.85 -2.43
N ARG A 52 7.52 2.30 -3.22
CA ARG A 52 8.20 1.48 -4.23
C ARG A 52 9.65 1.15 -3.91
N GLY A 53 10.14 1.56 -2.74
CA GLY A 53 11.48 1.27 -2.25
C GLY A 53 11.63 -0.07 -1.50
N GLY A 54 10.55 -0.84 -1.36
CA GLY A 54 10.58 -2.16 -0.73
C GLY A 54 11.09 -3.26 -1.66
N GLU A 55 11.38 -4.43 -1.08
CA GLU A 55 11.68 -5.61 -1.86
C GLU A 55 10.42 -6.07 -2.63
N GLN A 56 10.65 -6.50 -3.85
CA GLN A 56 9.61 -7.11 -4.66
C GLN A 56 9.43 -8.57 -4.23
N ALA A 57 8.21 -8.97 -3.99
CA ALA A 57 7.85 -10.34 -3.66
C ALA A 57 6.90 -10.93 -4.71
N LEU A 58 7.07 -12.20 -5.02
CA LEU A 58 6.07 -12.91 -5.81
C LEU A 58 4.80 -13.05 -4.98
N GLY A 59 3.68 -12.66 -5.57
CA GLY A 59 2.40 -12.69 -4.90
C GLY A 59 1.22 -12.73 -5.85
N THR A 60 0.05 -12.83 -5.29
CA THR A 60 -1.21 -12.68 -6.01
C THR A 60 -1.96 -11.50 -5.45
N ILE A 61 -2.60 -10.75 -6.34
CA ILE A 61 -3.45 -9.63 -5.95
C ILE A 61 -4.73 -9.64 -6.78
N TYR A 62 -5.85 -9.27 -6.18
CA TYR A 62 -7.09 -9.04 -6.88
C TYR A 62 -7.86 -7.86 -6.28
N ARG A 63 -8.60 -7.15 -7.13
CA ARG A 63 -9.39 -5.99 -6.72
C ARG A 63 -10.66 -6.44 -5.99
N ALA A 64 -10.80 -6.01 -4.74
CA ALA A 64 -11.98 -6.31 -3.94
C ALA A 64 -12.96 -5.13 -3.86
N THR A 65 -12.44 -3.90 -3.96
CA THR A 65 -13.21 -2.64 -4.06
C THR A 65 -12.51 -1.73 -5.07
N PRO A 66 -13.04 -0.54 -5.41
CA PRO A 66 -12.36 0.36 -6.33
C PRO A 66 -10.90 0.67 -5.99
N TYR A 67 -10.52 0.71 -4.70
CA TYR A 67 -9.18 1.13 -4.26
C TYR A 67 -8.45 0.09 -3.41
N ILE A 68 -9.12 -1.00 -3.03
CA ILE A 68 -8.55 -2.02 -2.15
C ILE A 68 -8.37 -3.32 -2.91
N GLY A 69 -7.12 -3.79 -2.92
CA GLY A 69 -6.78 -5.14 -3.33
C GLY A 69 -6.61 -6.06 -2.13
N ILE A 70 -6.82 -7.35 -2.32
CA ILE A 70 -6.35 -8.38 -1.39
C ILE A 70 -5.06 -8.94 -1.95
N VAL A 71 -4.02 -8.88 -1.14
CA VAL A 71 -2.66 -9.31 -1.44
C VAL A 71 -2.40 -10.64 -0.72
N GLU A 72 -1.85 -11.61 -1.45
CA GLU A 72 -1.34 -12.85 -0.90
C GLU A 72 0.13 -12.99 -1.32
N THR A 73 1.04 -13.04 -0.37
CA THR A 73 2.49 -13.22 -0.61
C THR A 73 3.11 -14.04 0.51
N GLY A 74 3.81 -15.12 0.18
CA GLY A 74 4.24 -16.09 1.18
C GLY A 74 3.05 -16.60 2.01
N ASP A 75 3.17 -16.52 3.32
CA ASP A 75 2.11 -16.89 4.26
C ASP A 75 1.20 -15.71 4.64
N LEU A 76 1.46 -14.52 4.09
CA LEU A 76 0.72 -13.30 4.40
C LEU A 76 -0.49 -13.15 3.49
N ARG A 77 -1.62 -12.72 4.08
CA ARG A 77 -2.84 -12.34 3.38
C ARG A 77 -3.45 -11.11 4.05
N PHE A 78 -3.56 -10.02 3.30
CA PHE A 78 -4.08 -8.76 3.84
C PHE A 78 -4.73 -7.91 2.76
N ALA A 79 -5.62 -7.00 3.18
CA ALA A 79 -6.15 -5.95 2.32
C ALA A 79 -5.19 -4.76 2.32
N ALA A 80 -4.94 -4.18 1.15
CA ALA A 80 -4.07 -3.03 0.97
C ALA A 80 -4.69 -2.02 0.00
N LEU A 81 -4.31 -0.75 0.14
CA LEU A 81 -4.51 0.23 -0.92
C LEU A 81 -3.60 -0.16 -2.09
N ALA A 82 -4.19 -0.44 -3.25
CA ALA A 82 -3.45 -0.83 -4.45
C ALA A 82 -3.25 0.38 -5.36
N ASP A 83 -2.04 0.62 -5.82
CA ASP A 83 -1.70 1.77 -6.67
C ASP A 83 -2.18 1.62 -8.13
N ALA A 84 -2.49 0.41 -8.55
CA ALA A 84 -3.02 0.11 -9.88
C ALA A 84 -4.29 -0.76 -9.83
N PRO A 85 -5.36 -0.35 -9.11
CA PRO A 85 -6.54 -1.19 -8.94
C PRO A 85 -7.28 -1.46 -10.28
N PHE A 86 -7.12 -0.59 -11.27
CA PHE A 86 -7.68 -0.76 -12.61
C PHE A 86 -6.99 -1.87 -13.42
N ALA A 87 -5.70 -2.16 -13.15
CA ALA A 87 -5.00 -3.27 -13.76
C ALA A 87 -5.36 -4.62 -13.13
N LEU A 88 -6.03 -4.60 -11.96
CA LEU A 88 -6.39 -5.82 -11.24
C LEU A 88 -7.72 -6.38 -11.73
N PRO A 89 -7.82 -7.70 -11.92
CA PRO A 89 -9.10 -8.32 -12.22
C PRO A 89 -10.11 -8.01 -11.11
N ALA A 90 -11.32 -7.61 -11.51
CA ALA A 90 -12.44 -7.50 -10.58
C ALA A 90 -12.77 -8.90 -10.07
N GLY A 91 -12.32 -9.24 -8.89
CA GLY A 91 -12.34 -10.62 -8.41
C GLY A 91 -13.42 -10.89 -7.37
N ASN A 92 -13.95 -12.10 -7.45
CA ASN A 92 -14.56 -12.73 -6.29
C ASN A 92 -13.41 -13.39 -5.49
N PRO A 93 -13.20 -13.06 -4.20
CA PRO A 93 -12.13 -13.61 -3.36
C PRO A 93 -12.17 -15.14 -3.23
N VAL A 94 -13.32 -15.74 -3.58
CA VAL A 94 -13.51 -17.18 -3.56
C VAL A 94 -13.65 -17.68 -5.01
N GLY A 95 -12.51 -17.95 -5.67
CA GLY A 95 -12.46 -18.52 -7.01
C GLY A 95 -12.53 -17.53 -8.17
N GLY A 96 -12.31 -16.22 -7.93
CA GLY A 96 -12.16 -15.21 -8.98
C GLY A 96 -10.78 -15.22 -9.62
N GLU A 97 -10.61 -14.50 -10.73
CA GLU A 97 -9.32 -14.29 -11.35
C GLU A 97 -8.41 -13.52 -10.38
N LYS A 98 -7.20 -14.04 -10.22
CA LYS A 98 -6.11 -13.40 -9.48
C LYS A 98 -5.03 -13.04 -10.48
N LEU A 99 -4.36 -11.91 -10.26
CA LEU A 99 -3.19 -11.56 -11.01
C LEU A 99 -1.96 -12.01 -10.22
N GLU A 100 -1.17 -12.88 -10.83
CA GLU A 100 0.13 -13.29 -10.30
C GLU A 100 1.20 -12.34 -10.84
N GLY A 101 2.06 -11.84 -9.96
CA GLY A 101 3.10 -10.89 -10.35
C GLY A 101 3.96 -10.47 -9.18
N GLN A 102 4.74 -9.44 -9.42
CA GLN A 102 5.55 -8.85 -8.36
C GLN A 102 4.73 -7.81 -7.61
N VAL A 103 4.72 -7.92 -6.29
CA VAL A 103 4.05 -7.00 -5.37
C VAL A 103 5.08 -6.39 -4.43
N GLN A 104 4.90 -5.13 -4.09
CA GLN A 104 5.72 -4.41 -3.12
C GLN A 104 4.82 -3.92 -1.98
N PRO A 105 4.60 -4.74 -0.95
CA PRO A 105 3.84 -4.35 0.21
C PRO A 105 4.63 -3.36 1.08
N ALA A 106 3.92 -2.44 1.71
CA ALA A 106 4.46 -1.55 2.74
C ALA A 106 3.35 -1.21 3.74
N VAL A 107 3.71 -0.71 4.91
CA VAL A 107 2.75 -0.24 5.92
C VAL A 107 3.11 1.18 6.33
N VAL A 108 2.13 2.08 6.31
CA VAL A 108 2.25 3.41 6.94
C VAL A 108 1.71 3.31 8.35
N ALA A 109 2.56 3.49 9.34
CA ALA A 109 2.16 3.47 10.75
C ALA A 109 1.33 4.71 11.09
N LEU A 110 0.14 4.49 11.65
CA LEU A 110 -0.71 5.55 12.20
C LEU A 110 -0.43 5.76 13.68
N ARG A 111 -0.11 4.68 14.38
CA ARG A 111 0.32 4.67 15.78
C ARG A 111 1.20 3.46 16.01
N TYR A 112 2.15 3.56 16.92
CA TYR A 112 3.03 2.46 17.26
C TYR A 112 3.58 2.60 18.69
N GLU A 113 4.07 1.49 19.19
CA GLU A 113 4.79 1.38 20.46
C GLU A 113 6.11 0.67 20.18
N VAL A 114 7.20 1.13 20.81
CA VAL A 114 8.52 0.50 20.74
C VAL A 114 8.82 -0.22 22.04
N GLY A 115 9.56 -1.33 21.94
CA GLY A 115 9.86 -2.18 23.08
C GLY A 115 11.00 -3.16 22.82
N GLU A 116 10.94 -4.29 23.52
CA GLU A 116 11.89 -5.37 23.32
C GLU A 116 11.72 -6.02 21.95
N PRO A 117 12.81 -6.60 21.38
CA PRO A 117 12.75 -7.33 20.11
C PRO A 117 11.68 -8.42 20.12
N GLU A 118 10.97 -8.55 19.00
CA GLU A 118 9.92 -9.53 18.85
C GLU A 118 9.89 -10.16 17.44
N GLU A 119 9.23 -11.29 17.31
CA GLU A 119 9.06 -11.97 16.03
C GLU A 119 8.14 -11.18 15.09
N PHE A 120 8.42 -11.26 13.80
CA PHE A 120 7.59 -10.63 12.78
C PHE A 120 6.19 -11.23 12.75
N SER A 121 5.19 -10.37 12.69
CA SER A 121 3.80 -10.73 12.43
C SER A 121 3.07 -9.62 11.71
N LEU A 122 2.15 -9.99 10.83
CA LEU A 122 1.21 -9.08 10.19
C LEU A 122 -0.18 -9.68 10.25
N ASN A 123 -1.12 -8.94 10.85
CA ASN A 123 -2.51 -9.31 10.97
C ASN A 123 -3.40 -8.31 10.25
N SER A 124 -4.39 -8.80 9.53
CA SER A 124 -5.43 -7.98 8.88
C SER A 124 -6.81 -8.43 9.34
N PRO A 125 -7.29 -7.91 10.49
CA PRO A 125 -8.56 -8.36 11.09
C PRO A 125 -9.77 -8.14 10.17
N ALA A 126 -9.71 -7.11 9.31
CA ALA A 126 -10.75 -6.85 8.32
C ALA A 126 -10.78 -7.92 7.23
N THR A 127 -9.61 -8.35 6.75
CA THR A 127 -9.49 -9.43 5.75
C THR A 127 -9.98 -10.75 6.32
N GLU A 128 -9.64 -11.08 7.56
CA GLU A 128 -10.16 -12.28 8.21
C GLU A 128 -11.70 -12.27 8.35
N ARG A 129 -12.26 -11.13 8.77
CA ARG A 129 -13.72 -10.97 8.85
C ARG A 129 -14.39 -11.06 7.47
N PHE A 130 -13.75 -10.49 6.46
CA PHE A 130 -14.24 -10.57 5.09
C PHE A 130 -14.35 -12.02 4.62
N TYR A 131 -13.31 -12.83 4.77
CA TYR A 131 -13.33 -14.25 4.36
C TYR A 131 -14.38 -15.08 5.10
N ARG A 132 -14.73 -14.70 6.34
CA ARG A 132 -15.82 -15.36 7.08
C ARG A 132 -17.21 -14.99 6.56
N ASN A 133 -17.40 -13.78 6.04
CA ASN A 133 -18.71 -13.21 5.72
C ASN A 133 -18.89 -12.88 4.22
N LEU A 134 -17.82 -12.80 3.45
CA LEU A 134 -17.77 -12.47 2.02
C LEU A 134 -18.46 -11.13 1.68
N LYS A 135 -18.37 -10.12 2.58
CA LYS A 135 -18.93 -8.79 2.36
C LYS A 135 -17.84 -7.76 2.08
N PRO A 136 -17.71 -7.25 0.84
CA PRO A 136 -16.69 -6.26 0.47
C PRO A 136 -16.68 -5.01 1.37
N SER A 137 -17.83 -4.59 1.87
CA SER A 137 -17.95 -3.46 2.80
C SER A 137 -17.25 -3.66 4.16
N MET A 138 -16.80 -4.88 4.47
CA MET A 138 -16.01 -5.17 5.68
C MET A 138 -14.51 -4.99 5.46
N LEU A 139 -14.06 -4.86 4.20
CA LEU A 139 -12.67 -4.66 3.90
C LEU A 139 -12.23 -3.23 4.20
N ASN A 140 -11.10 -3.14 4.85
CA ASN A 140 -10.31 -1.92 4.95
C ASN A 140 -8.81 -2.30 4.96
N PRO A 141 -7.91 -1.38 4.58
CA PRO A 141 -6.49 -1.65 4.49
C PRO A 141 -5.76 -1.55 5.85
N GLN A 142 -6.50 -1.56 6.96
CA GLN A 142 -5.89 -1.50 8.30
C GLN A 142 -5.25 -2.83 8.66
N VAL A 143 -4.03 -2.74 9.16
CA VAL A 143 -3.24 -3.89 9.62
C VAL A 143 -2.61 -3.61 10.98
N GLU A 144 -2.30 -4.69 11.68
CA GLU A 144 -1.45 -4.71 12.84
C GLU A 144 -0.15 -5.42 12.46
N VAL A 145 0.99 -4.75 12.65
CA VAL A 145 2.30 -5.32 12.36
C VAL A 145 3.16 -5.24 13.59
N ALA A 146 3.94 -6.30 13.83
CA ALA A 146 4.95 -6.33 14.86
C ALA A 146 6.23 -6.96 14.32
N GLY A 147 7.36 -6.62 14.91
CA GLY A 147 8.66 -7.16 14.53
C GLY A 147 9.82 -6.42 15.15
N THR A 148 11.02 -6.88 14.85
CA THR A 148 12.27 -6.21 15.23
C THR A 148 12.79 -5.38 14.06
N ILE A 149 13.17 -4.14 14.32
CA ILE A 149 13.69 -3.22 13.30
C ILE A 149 15.08 -3.69 12.85
N GLY A 150 15.18 -4.21 11.63
CA GLY A 150 16.42 -4.68 11.01
C GLY A 150 17.25 -3.58 10.36
N GLY A 151 16.60 -2.53 9.86
CA GLY A 151 17.23 -1.39 9.20
C GLY A 151 16.36 -0.15 9.24
N ILE A 152 16.98 1.03 9.05
CA ILE A 152 16.26 2.31 9.01
C ILE A 152 16.88 3.19 7.93
N THR A 153 16.02 3.74 7.06
CA THR A 153 16.42 4.69 6.03
C THR A 153 15.61 5.97 6.17
N LYS A 154 16.27 7.13 6.09
CA LYS A 154 15.60 8.43 6.08
C LYS A 154 15.25 8.83 4.66
N HIS A 155 14.03 9.28 4.47
CA HIS A 155 13.52 9.82 3.21
C HIS A 155 12.98 11.24 3.41
N SER A 156 12.87 11.97 2.29
CA SER A 156 12.20 13.27 2.26
C SER A 156 11.46 13.39 0.94
N ASN A 157 10.19 13.74 0.98
CA ASN A 157 9.38 13.90 -0.22
C ASN A 157 8.73 15.29 -0.32
N LYS A 158 8.27 15.61 -1.52
CA LYS A 158 7.53 16.82 -1.84
C LYS A 158 6.00 16.63 -1.81
N LEU A 159 5.54 15.41 -1.52
CA LEU A 159 4.12 15.06 -1.50
C LEU A 159 3.39 15.47 -0.20
N GLY A 160 4.00 16.34 0.60
CA GLY A 160 3.41 16.89 1.83
C GLY A 160 3.74 16.11 3.11
N MET A 161 4.43 14.95 3.03
CA MET A 161 4.88 14.22 4.22
C MET A 161 6.16 14.81 4.85
N GLY A 162 6.95 15.57 4.06
CA GLY A 162 8.23 16.10 4.50
C GLY A 162 9.26 15.00 4.73
N GLU A 163 9.89 14.98 5.91
CA GLU A 163 10.82 13.93 6.30
C GLU A 163 10.07 12.74 6.94
N PHE A 164 10.46 11.52 6.58
CA PHE A 164 9.96 10.29 7.15
C PHE A 164 11.05 9.22 7.19
N TRP A 165 10.82 8.16 7.93
CA TRP A 165 11.74 7.03 8.05
C TRP A 165 11.05 5.74 7.61
N VAL A 166 11.80 4.88 6.98
CA VAL A 166 11.38 3.54 6.60
C VAL A 166 12.17 2.54 7.43
N CYS A 167 11.45 1.81 8.25
CA CYS A 167 11.98 0.71 9.07
C CYS A 167 11.79 -0.60 8.31
N ASP A 168 12.82 -1.40 8.23
CA ASP A 168 12.74 -2.77 7.71
C ASP A 168 12.27 -3.72 8.82
N LEU A 169 11.16 -4.40 8.60
CA LEU A 169 10.63 -5.45 9.46
C LEU A 169 10.60 -6.77 8.68
N ASP A 170 11.71 -7.49 8.68
CA ASP A 170 11.85 -8.77 7.97
C ASP A 170 11.48 -8.68 6.47
N GLY A 171 11.95 -7.62 5.81
CA GLY A 171 11.66 -7.31 4.42
C GLY A 171 10.38 -6.50 4.17
N LEU A 172 9.54 -6.29 5.19
CA LEU A 172 8.37 -5.41 5.09
C LEU A 172 8.72 -3.98 5.47
N PRO A 173 8.64 -2.99 4.57
CA PRO A 173 8.81 -1.58 4.90
C PRO A 173 7.70 -1.06 5.81
N LEU A 174 8.08 -0.52 6.97
CA LEU A 174 7.20 0.23 7.86
C LEU A 174 7.57 1.70 7.85
N ILE A 175 6.67 2.55 7.37
CA ILE A 175 6.85 4.00 7.25
C ILE A 175 6.41 4.67 8.54
N VAL A 176 7.32 5.42 9.17
CA VAL A 176 7.09 6.14 10.44
C VAL A 176 7.49 7.61 10.31
N ASN A 177 6.99 8.46 11.18
CA ASN A 177 7.22 9.92 11.15
C ASN A 177 8.40 10.37 12.02
N GLU A 178 9.05 9.46 12.74
CA GLU A 178 10.21 9.78 13.57
C GLU A 178 11.28 8.69 13.48
N LYS A 179 12.51 9.06 13.80
CA LYS A 179 13.64 8.14 13.80
C LYS A 179 13.56 7.18 14.99
N LEU A 180 13.58 5.90 14.69
CA LEU A 180 13.69 4.81 15.66
C LEU A 180 15.11 4.24 15.68
N GLU A 181 15.34 3.18 16.44
CA GLU A 181 16.65 2.51 16.55
C GLU A 181 16.57 1.08 16.02
N VAL A 182 17.61 0.67 15.29
CA VAL A 182 17.79 -0.72 14.84
C VAL A 182 17.93 -1.64 16.05
N GLY A 183 17.25 -2.78 15.98
CA GLY A 183 17.22 -3.77 17.05
C GLY A 183 16.10 -3.59 18.07
N GLN A 184 15.36 -2.48 18.03
CA GLN A 184 14.13 -2.33 18.83
C GLN A 184 13.00 -3.17 18.27
N GLY A 185 12.14 -3.71 19.14
CA GLY A 185 10.84 -4.21 18.76
C GLY A 185 9.88 -3.07 18.51
N ILE A 186 8.96 -3.27 17.57
CA ILE A 186 7.88 -2.33 17.28
C ILE A 186 6.56 -3.06 17.07
N ARG A 187 5.48 -2.49 17.61
CA ARG A 187 4.10 -2.86 17.30
C ARG A 187 3.38 -1.66 16.75
N ALA A 188 2.85 -1.78 15.55
CA ALA A 188 2.18 -0.69 14.87
C ALA A 188 0.79 -1.09 14.39
N HIS A 189 -0.13 -0.12 14.44
CA HIS A 189 -1.36 -0.15 13.67
C HIS A 189 -1.19 0.81 12.50
N GLY A 190 -1.48 0.35 11.30
CA GLY A 190 -1.21 1.13 10.11
C GLY A 190 -2.14 0.82 8.96
N ILE A 191 -1.85 1.46 7.85
CA ILE A 191 -2.50 1.25 6.56
C ILE A 191 -1.54 0.48 5.66
N ALA A 192 -1.97 -0.67 5.18
CA ALA A 192 -1.22 -1.44 4.20
C ALA A 192 -1.35 -0.81 2.82
N LEU A 193 -0.22 -0.67 2.14
CA LEU A 193 -0.08 -0.23 0.77
C LEU A 193 0.45 -1.40 -0.05
N CYS A 194 0.14 -1.44 -1.33
CA CYS A 194 0.73 -2.38 -2.26
C CYS A 194 1.01 -1.69 -3.60
N ALA A 195 2.28 -1.53 -3.93
CA ALA A 195 2.71 -1.18 -5.27
C ALA A 195 2.79 -2.45 -6.13
N THR A 196 2.50 -2.31 -7.42
CA THR A 196 2.46 -3.42 -8.38
C THR A 196 3.27 -3.05 -9.62
N GLU A 197 3.90 -4.03 -10.25
CA GLU A 197 4.73 -3.81 -11.45
C GLU A 197 3.96 -3.67 -12.77
N PHE A 198 2.63 -3.67 -12.74
CA PHE A 198 1.78 -3.64 -13.95
C PHE A 198 1.88 -2.34 -14.76
N TRP A 199 2.83 -1.45 -14.44
CA TRP A 199 2.99 -0.12 -15.03
C TRP A 199 4.08 -0.02 -16.10
N GLU A 200 4.90 -1.06 -16.26
CA GLU A 200 6.03 -1.00 -17.18
C GLU A 200 5.71 -1.67 -18.51
N GLU A 201 4.97 -0.96 -19.37
CA GLU A 201 5.10 -1.05 -20.82
C GLU A 201 5.04 0.34 -21.46
#